data_71ffed37ddb8d627830f94a43fcc884a
#
_entry.id   71ffed37ddb8d627830f94a43fcc884a
#
_cell.length_a   1.000
_cell.length_b   1.000
_cell.length_c   1.000
_cell.angle_alpha   90.00
_cell.angle_beta   90.00
_cell.angle_gamma   90.00
#
_symmetry.space_group_name_H-M   'P 1'
#
loop_
_entity.id
_entity.type
_entity.pdbx_description
1 polymer ?
#
loop_
_entity_poly.entity_id
_entity_poly.type
_entity_poly.pdbx_seq_one_letter_code
_entity_poly.pdbx_strand_id
1 'polypeptide(L)'
;GLKIGYVPQRLVADHTVPIRVRRFLTLRKKAGKAKLATVAEETAIEDILDKPLHVLSGGELQRVLLARALLDDPDLLVLDEPAQNLDVTGQLAFYKLIEQIYAERDVSILMVSHDLHLVMSSTREVVCLYHHICCSGEPHMVTRDPEFISLFGNDMARLMAVYSHSHDHDHDHDHDHDHTHDHAQHHGGTSGHHHDHSQEDEAAR
;
A
#
# COMPACT_ATOMS: atom_id res chain seq x y z
N GLY A 1 0.08 -10.02 28.21
CA GLY A 1 0.76 -10.85 27.20
C GLY A 1 0.54 -10.24 25.83
N LEU A 2 1.43 -10.50 24.88
CA LEU A 2 1.34 -10.00 23.49
C LEU A 2 0.03 -10.46 22.84
N LYS A 3 -0.73 -9.53 22.30
CA LYS A 3 -1.94 -9.82 21.53
C LYS A 3 -1.58 -9.89 20.04
N ILE A 4 -1.93 -10.97 19.39
CA ILE A 4 -1.62 -11.19 17.98
C ILE A 4 -2.94 -11.21 17.18
N GLY A 5 -3.02 -10.34 16.17
CA GLY A 5 -4.02 -10.41 15.11
C GLY A 5 -3.46 -11.21 13.94
N TYR A 6 -4.26 -12.12 13.36
CA TYR A 6 -3.83 -12.93 12.22
C TYR A 6 -4.82 -12.86 11.07
N VAL A 7 -4.30 -12.55 9.89
CA VAL A 7 -5.03 -12.58 8.61
C VAL A 7 -4.48 -13.73 7.77
N PRO A 8 -5.24 -14.80 7.60
CA PRO A 8 -4.80 -15.96 6.83
C PRO A 8 -4.84 -15.69 5.33
N GLN A 9 -4.03 -16.42 4.57
CA GLN A 9 -4.00 -16.39 3.11
C GLN A 9 -5.38 -16.66 2.48
N ARG A 10 -6.13 -17.59 3.05
CA ARG A 10 -7.47 -17.99 2.56
C ARG A 10 -8.40 -18.26 3.72
N LEU A 11 -9.63 -17.80 3.57
CA LEU A 11 -10.76 -18.27 4.34
C LEU A 11 -11.68 -19.05 3.38
N VAL A 12 -11.82 -20.34 3.63
CA VAL A 12 -12.84 -21.14 2.92
C VAL A 12 -14.17 -20.91 3.65
N ALA A 13 -14.99 -20.01 3.10
CA ALA A 13 -16.36 -19.85 3.57
C ALA A 13 -17.20 -20.99 3.01
N ASP A 14 -17.72 -21.86 3.87
CA ASP A 14 -18.66 -22.89 3.47
C ASP A 14 -19.97 -22.23 3.03
N HIS A 15 -20.35 -22.41 1.78
CA HIS A 15 -21.59 -21.87 1.20
C HIS A 15 -22.85 -22.43 1.88
N THR A 16 -22.73 -23.54 2.60
CA THR A 16 -23.86 -24.15 3.32
C THR A 16 -24.22 -23.41 4.60
N VAL A 17 -23.32 -22.56 5.13
CA VAL A 17 -23.55 -21.78 6.36
C VAL A 17 -23.66 -20.29 6.01
N PRO A 18 -24.86 -19.71 5.88
CA PRO A 18 -25.05 -18.30 5.53
C PRO A 18 -24.73 -17.39 6.74
N ILE A 19 -23.45 -17.22 7.06
CA ILE A 19 -23.00 -16.30 8.11
C ILE A 19 -22.82 -14.90 7.53
N ARG A 20 -23.42 -13.89 8.18
CA ARG A 20 -23.23 -12.46 7.85
C ARG A 20 -21.91 -11.93 8.40
N VAL A 21 -21.32 -10.93 7.72
CA VAL A 21 -20.08 -10.26 8.13
C VAL A 21 -20.12 -9.84 9.59
N ARG A 22 -21.16 -9.12 10.02
CA ARG A 22 -21.34 -8.69 11.42
C ARG A 22 -21.24 -9.87 12.41
N ARG A 23 -21.90 -10.98 12.10
CA ARG A 23 -21.88 -12.17 12.95
C ARG A 23 -20.52 -12.83 12.95
N PHE A 24 -19.86 -12.91 11.81
CA PHE A 24 -18.50 -13.44 11.70
C PHE A 24 -17.49 -12.64 12.52
N LEU A 25 -17.55 -11.30 12.45
CA LEU A 25 -16.67 -10.41 13.22
C LEU A 25 -16.84 -10.58 14.73
N THR A 26 -18.07 -10.76 15.18
CA THR A 26 -18.38 -10.90 16.63
C THR A 26 -18.32 -12.34 17.14
N LEU A 27 -18.05 -13.33 16.26
CA LEU A 27 -17.96 -14.72 16.67
C LEU A 27 -16.71 -14.95 17.53
N ARG A 28 -16.91 -15.41 18.79
CA ARG A 28 -15.85 -15.60 19.78
C ARG A 28 -15.09 -14.31 20.16
N LYS A 29 -15.58 -13.14 19.76
CA LYS A 29 -15.01 -11.84 20.11
C LYS A 29 -15.98 -11.10 21.02
N LYS A 30 -15.47 -10.50 22.08
CA LYS A 30 -16.27 -9.66 22.99
C LYS A 30 -16.22 -8.17 22.60
N ALA A 31 -16.17 -7.89 21.28
CA ALA A 31 -16.15 -6.51 20.82
C ALA A 31 -17.52 -5.85 21.02
N GLY A 32 -17.54 -4.71 21.69
CA GLY A 32 -18.75 -3.87 21.82
C GLY A 32 -19.15 -3.26 20.48
N LYS A 33 -20.40 -2.76 20.41
CA LYS A 33 -20.92 -2.13 19.17
C LYS A 33 -20.07 -0.96 18.69
N ALA A 34 -19.59 -0.10 19.61
CA ALA A 34 -18.75 1.03 19.28
C ALA A 34 -17.44 0.59 18.62
N LYS A 35 -16.75 -0.39 19.20
CA LYS A 35 -15.50 -0.93 18.64
C LYS A 35 -15.70 -1.54 17.24
N LEU A 36 -16.80 -2.29 17.06
CA LEU A 36 -17.14 -2.84 15.76
C LEU A 36 -17.37 -1.74 14.72
N ALA A 37 -18.03 -0.63 15.09
CA ALA A 37 -18.26 0.49 14.18
C ALA A 37 -16.94 1.17 13.79
N THR A 38 -16.06 1.48 14.77
CA THR A 38 -14.74 2.06 14.49
C THR A 38 -13.92 1.17 13.54
N VAL A 39 -13.81 -0.12 13.83
CA VAL A 39 -13.02 -1.04 12.98
C VAL A 39 -13.66 -1.21 11.59
N ALA A 40 -14.99 -1.18 11.50
CA ALA A 40 -15.67 -1.25 10.21
C ALA A 40 -15.36 -0.03 9.34
N GLU A 41 -15.37 1.18 9.93
CA GLU A 41 -14.98 2.43 9.27
C GLU A 41 -13.51 2.39 8.82
N GLU A 42 -12.58 2.06 9.71
CA GLU A 42 -11.16 1.96 9.41
C GLU A 42 -10.85 0.99 8.25
N THR A 43 -11.63 -0.08 8.12
CA THR A 43 -11.42 -1.11 7.09
C THR A 43 -12.36 -0.98 5.89
N ALA A 44 -13.18 0.09 5.86
CA ALA A 44 -14.16 0.39 4.80
C ALA A 44 -15.08 -0.81 4.49
N ILE A 45 -15.73 -1.36 5.54
CA ILE A 45 -16.66 -2.50 5.42
C ILE A 45 -18.07 -2.20 5.98
N GLU A 46 -18.42 -0.95 6.30
CA GLU A 46 -19.70 -0.58 6.90
C GLU A 46 -20.88 -1.05 6.05
N ASP A 47 -20.79 -0.84 4.74
CA ASP A 47 -21.85 -1.14 3.77
C ASP A 47 -22.06 -2.64 3.54
N ILE A 48 -21.10 -3.47 3.97
CA ILE A 48 -21.15 -4.91 3.78
C ILE A 48 -21.38 -5.72 5.05
N LEU A 49 -21.53 -5.06 6.21
CA LEU A 49 -21.70 -5.73 7.50
C LEU A 49 -22.88 -6.72 7.54
N ASP A 50 -23.92 -6.48 6.78
CA ASP A 50 -25.12 -7.33 6.73
C ASP A 50 -25.14 -8.29 5.52
N LYS A 51 -24.11 -8.24 4.65
CA LYS A 51 -23.95 -9.22 3.56
C LYS A 51 -23.51 -10.59 4.10
N PRO A 52 -23.91 -11.69 3.48
CA PRO A 52 -23.36 -13.02 3.74
C PRO A 52 -21.87 -13.09 3.28
N LEU A 53 -21.00 -13.81 4.01
CA LEU A 53 -19.59 -13.93 3.64
C LEU A 53 -19.34 -14.51 2.25
N HIS A 54 -20.16 -15.47 1.85
CA HIS A 54 -19.97 -16.20 0.58
C HIS A 54 -20.27 -15.39 -0.70
N VAL A 55 -20.88 -14.20 -0.56
CA VAL A 55 -21.16 -13.30 -1.70
C VAL A 55 -20.13 -12.16 -1.81
N LEU A 56 -19.16 -12.10 -0.91
CA LEU A 56 -18.14 -11.06 -0.91
C LEU A 56 -17.14 -11.28 -2.05
N SER A 57 -16.69 -10.18 -2.65
CA SER A 57 -15.49 -10.18 -3.49
C SER A 57 -14.24 -10.53 -2.67
N GLY A 58 -13.14 -10.91 -3.36
CA GLY A 58 -11.88 -11.20 -2.69
C GLY A 58 -11.40 -10.02 -1.82
N GLY A 59 -11.47 -8.80 -2.34
CA GLY A 59 -11.06 -7.59 -1.61
C GLY A 59 -11.98 -7.27 -0.42
N GLU A 60 -13.30 -7.43 -0.57
CA GLU A 60 -14.24 -7.28 0.56
C GLU A 60 -13.93 -8.31 1.66
N LEU A 61 -13.66 -9.56 1.28
CA LEU A 61 -13.34 -10.62 2.25
C LEU A 61 -12.03 -10.34 2.97
N GLN A 62 -10.98 -9.89 2.27
CA GLN A 62 -9.70 -9.54 2.90
C GLN A 62 -9.85 -8.38 3.89
N ARG A 63 -10.62 -7.33 3.56
CA ARG A 63 -10.92 -6.24 4.50
C ARG A 63 -11.71 -6.75 5.72
N VAL A 64 -12.63 -7.68 5.55
CA VAL A 64 -13.36 -8.32 6.67
C VAL A 64 -12.42 -9.14 7.55
N LEU A 65 -11.45 -9.87 6.97
CA LEU A 65 -10.45 -10.63 7.74
C LEU A 65 -9.53 -9.70 8.52
N LEU A 66 -9.11 -8.59 7.91
CA LEU A 66 -8.32 -7.55 8.54
C LEU A 66 -9.09 -6.91 9.70
N ALA A 67 -10.33 -6.51 9.48
CA ALA A 67 -11.22 -6.00 10.53
C ALA A 67 -11.32 -6.96 11.72
N ARG A 68 -11.50 -8.25 11.44
CA ARG A 68 -11.55 -9.28 12.48
C ARG A 68 -10.26 -9.38 13.30
N ALA A 69 -9.10 -9.25 12.66
CA ALA A 69 -7.80 -9.25 13.33
C ALA A 69 -7.63 -8.03 14.23
N LEU A 70 -8.13 -6.86 13.82
CA LEU A 70 -8.02 -5.58 14.53
C LEU A 70 -8.97 -5.43 15.74
N LEU A 71 -10.05 -6.23 15.82
CA LEU A 71 -11.05 -6.10 16.89
C LEU A 71 -10.52 -6.27 18.31
N ASP A 72 -9.42 -7.01 18.51
CA ASP A 72 -8.83 -7.26 19.82
C ASP A 72 -7.70 -6.28 20.18
N ASP A 73 -7.50 -5.21 19.39
CA ASP A 73 -6.37 -4.29 19.51
C ASP A 73 -5.05 -5.05 19.61
N PRO A 74 -4.59 -5.67 18.52
CA PRO A 74 -3.35 -6.45 18.53
C PRO A 74 -2.12 -5.56 18.68
N ASP A 75 -1.12 -6.06 19.41
CA ASP A 75 0.22 -5.46 19.46
C ASP A 75 1.05 -5.86 18.22
N LEU A 76 0.72 -7.04 17.63
CA LEU A 76 1.32 -7.56 16.40
C LEU A 76 0.22 -8.05 15.46
N LEU A 77 0.24 -7.56 14.23
CA LEU A 77 -0.61 -8.01 13.13
C LEU A 77 0.22 -8.88 12.18
N VAL A 78 -0.17 -10.13 12.02
CA VAL A 78 0.47 -11.08 11.10
C VAL A 78 -0.43 -11.24 9.88
N LEU A 79 0.12 -10.95 8.70
CA LEU A 79 -0.58 -11.01 7.41
C LEU A 79 0.10 -12.08 6.54
N ASP A 80 -0.65 -13.11 6.18
CA ASP A 80 -0.16 -14.24 5.39
C ASP A 80 -0.70 -14.13 3.96
N GLU A 81 0.14 -13.73 3.00
CA GLU A 81 -0.20 -13.50 1.60
C GLU A 81 -1.51 -12.71 1.40
N PRO A 82 -1.66 -11.54 2.06
CA PRO A 82 -2.97 -10.92 2.24
C PRO A 82 -3.59 -10.37 0.95
N ALA A 83 -2.82 -10.20 -0.11
CA ALA A 83 -3.28 -9.64 -1.39
C ALA A 83 -3.24 -10.64 -2.56
N GLN A 84 -2.89 -11.92 -2.33
CA GLN A 84 -2.66 -12.91 -3.39
C GLN A 84 -3.86 -13.12 -4.34
N ASN A 85 -5.09 -12.96 -3.83
CA ASN A 85 -6.32 -13.22 -4.60
C ASN A 85 -7.01 -11.93 -5.07
N LEU A 86 -6.30 -10.80 -5.06
CA LEU A 86 -6.81 -9.51 -5.49
C LEU A 86 -6.28 -9.16 -6.88
N ASP A 87 -7.07 -8.42 -7.64
CA ASP A 87 -6.57 -7.75 -8.84
C ASP A 87 -5.61 -6.61 -8.47
N VAL A 88 -4.87 -6.08 -9.43
CA VAL A 88 -3.84 -5.05 -9.19
C VAL A 88 -4.40 -3.83 -8.44
N THR A 89 -5.60 -3.39 -8.81
CA THR A 89 -6.26 -2.25 -8.15
C THR A 89 -6.62 -2.57 -6.71
N GLY A 90 -7.15 -3.76 -6.47
CA GLY A 90 -7.48 -4.25 -5.13
C GLY A 90 -6.24 -4.44 -4.25
N GLN A 91 -5.14 -4.92 -4.81
CA GLN A 91 -3.86 -5.02 -4.12
C GLN A 91 -3.38 -3.66 -3.63
N LEU A 92 -3.30 -2.67 -4.53
CA LEU A 92 -2.88 -1.30 -4.19
C LEU A 92 -3.77 -0.68 -3.11
N ALA A 93 -5.09 -0.83 -3.24
CA ALA A 93 -6.04 -0.33 -2.24
C ALA A 93 -5.86 -1.00 -0.87
N PHE A 94 -5.59 -2.31 -0.85
CA PHE A 94 -5.39 -3.06 0.38
C PHE A 94 -4.07 -2.69 1.08
N TYR A 95 -2.98 -2.49 0.33
CA TYR A 95 -1.71 -2.05 0.93
C TYR A 95 -1.77 -0.63 1.48
N LYS A 96 -2.43 0.30 0.79
CA LYS A 96 -2.71 1.64 1.33
C LYS A 96 -3.50 1.59 2.64
N LEU A 97 -4.46 0.69 2.74
CA LEU A 97 -5.21 0.46 3.97
C LEU A 97 -4.29 -0.05 5.10
N ILE A 98 -3.37 -0.97 4.81
CA ILE A 98 -2.39 -1.46 5.79
C ILE A 98 -1.46 -0.32 6.25
N GLU A 99 -0.99 0.54 5.34
CA GLU A 99 -0.17 1.72 5.65
C GLU A 99 -0.92 2.70 6.56
N GLN A 100 -2.19 2.98 6.29
CA GLN A 100 -3.04 3.81 7.15
C GLN A 100 -3.20 3.22 8.55
N ILE A 101 -3.49 1.93 8.65
CA ILE A 101 -3.61 1.23 9.93
C ILE A 101 -2.29 1.30 10.71
N TYR A 102 -1.15 1.12 10.03
CA TYR A 102 0.17 1.25 10.64
C TYR A 102 0.45 2.66 11.16
N ALA A 103 0.03 3.69 10.42
CA ALA A 103 0.22 5.09 10.81
C ALA A 103 -0.70 5.53 11.97
N GLU A 104 -1.90 4.98 12.05
CA GLU A 104 -2.93 5.42 13.00
C GLU A 104 -3.00 4.57 14.27
N ARG A 105 -2.45 3.35 14.25
CA ARG A 105 -2.45 2.42 15.39
C ARG A 105 -1.04 2.12 15.88
N ASP A 106 -0.90 1.93 17.18
CA ASP A 106 0.33 1.41 17.79
C ASP A 106 0.37 -0.13 17.61
N VAL A 107 0.71 -0.56 16.40
CA VAL A 107 0.75 -1.98 16.01
C VAL A 107 1.98 -2.29 15.16
N SER A 108 2.69 -3.36 15.51
CA SER A 108 3.72 -3.92 14.63
C SER A 108 3.08 -4.80 13.56
N ILE A 109 3.58 -4.75 12.32
CA ILE A 109 3.06 -5.57 11.22
C ILE A 109 4.14 -6.51 10.71
N LEU A 110 3.83 -7.80 10.69
CA LEU A 110 4.62 -8.84 10.02
C LEU A 110 3.83 -9.38 8.83
N MET A 111 4.36 -9.17 7.63
CA MET A 111 3.74 -9.63 6.40
C MET A 111 4.58 -10.72 5.73
N VAL A 112 3.94 -11.81 5.35
CA VAL A 112 4.51 -12.83 4.48
C VAL A 112 3.98 -12.61 3.07
N SER A 113 4.87 -12.47 2.09
CA SER A 113 4.49 -12.28 0.69
C SER A 113 5.58 -12.80 -0.25
N HIS A 114 5.17 -13.26 -1.43
CA HIS A 114 6.07 -13.57 -2.54
C HIS A 114 6.12 -12.45 -3.59
N ASP A 115 5.36 -11.37 -3.40
CA ASP A 115 5.38 -10.20 -4.29
C ASP A 115 6.51 -9.25 -3.88
N LEU A 116 7.66 -9.43 -4.55
CA LEU A 116 8.85 -8.65 -4.26
C LEU A 116 8.66 -7.15 -4.47
N HIS A 117 7.86 -6.73 -5.47
CA HIS A 117 7.63 -5.30 -5.73
C HIS A 117 6.95 -4.62 -4.55
N LEU A 118 5.91 -5.25 -4.04
CA LEU A 118 5.18 -4.74 -2.89
C LEU A 118 6.01 -4.76 -1.61
N VAL A 119 6.72 -5.88 -1.36
CA VAL A 119 7.60 -5.99 -0.18
C VAL A 119 8.65 -4.88 -0.20
N MET A 120 9.34 -4.67 -1.32
CA MET A 120 10.41 -3.69 -1.41
C MET A 120 9.92 -2.23 -1.34
N SER A 121 8.67 -1.96 -1.74
CA SER A 121 8.10 -0.61 -1.72
C SER A 121 7.33 -0.25 -0.46
N SER A 122 6.87 -1.23 0.34
CA SER A 122 5.93 -0.99 1.44
C SER A 122 6.46 -1.43 2.81
N THR A 123 7.71 -1.93 2.91
CA THR A 123 8.26 -2.42 4.17
C THR A 123 9.52 -1.67 4.58
N ARG A 124 9.76 -1.61 5.90
CA ARG A 124 10.98 -1.03 6.48
C ARG A 124 12.09 -2.05 6.61
N GLU A 125 11.75 -3.30 6.83
CA GLU A 125 12.68 -4.40 7.01
C GLU A 125 12.17 -5.62 6.26
N VAL A 126 13.07 -6.32 5.59
CA VAL A 126 12.81 -7.54 4.82
C VAL A 126 13.64 -8.67 5.38
N VAL A 127 13.04 -9.84 5.52
CA VAL A 127 13.72 -11.09 5.85
C VAL A 127 13.46 -12.08 4.72
N CYS A 128 14.52 -12.47 4.00
CA CYS A 128 14.43 -13.44 2.92
C CYS A 128 14.56 -14.87 3.46
N LEU A 129 13.61 -15.71 3.12
CA LEU A 129 13.58 -17.12 3.53
C LEU A 129 13.70 -18.04 2.32
N TYR A 130 14.76 -18.85 2.32
CA TYR A 130 14.94 -19.95 1.37
C TYR A 130 15.55 -21.15 2.10
N HIS A 131 14.72 -21.98 2.75
CA HIS A 131 15.08 -23.03 3.71
C HIS A 131 15.83 -22.54 4.96
N HIS A 132 16.48 -21.41 4.90
CA HIS A 132 17.12 -20.66 5.97
C HIS A 132 16.93 -19.15 5.73
N ILE A 133 17.29 -18.32 6.70
CA ILE A 133 17.35 -16.89 6.49
C ILE A 133 18.60 -16.61 5.65
N CYS A 134 18.40 -16.24 4.39
CA CYS A 134 19.49 -15.98 3.46
C CYS A 134 19.98 -14.51 3.54
N CYS A 135 19.08 -13.56 3.73
CA CYS A 135 19.42 -12.17 3.93
C CYS A 135 18.33 -11.45 4.73
N SER A 136 18.69 -10.35 5.38
CA SER A 136 17.73 -9.50 6.08
C SER A 136 18.25 -8.07 6.18
N GLY A 137 17.34 -7.10 6.29
CA GLY A 137 17.66 -5.69 6.44
C GLY A 137 16.68 -4.79 5.70
N GLU A 138 17.06 -3.54 5.55
CA GLU A 138 16.29 -2.59 4.76
C GLU A 138 16.21 -3.01 3.27
N PRO A 139 15.11 -2.74 2.56
CA PRO A 139 14.93 -3.18 1.17
C PRO A 139 16.12 -2.89 0.25
N HIS A 140 16.68 -1.67 0.33
CA HIS A 140 17.81 -1.27 -0.51
C HIS A 140 19.12 -2.02 -0.20
N MET A 141 19.30 -2.51 1.03
CA MET A 141 20.44 -3.34 1.40
C MET A 141 20.26 -4.77 0.92
N VAL A 142 19.06 -5.31 1.10
CA VAL A 142 18.70 -6.68 0.68
C VAL A 142 18.88 -6.86 -0.84
N THR A 143 18.51 -5.88 -1.67
CA THR A 143 18.70 -5.95 -3.14
C THR A 143 20.16 -6.01 -3.59
N ARG A 144 21.10 -5.66 -2.72
CA ARG A 144 22.56 -5.71 -2.96
C ARG A 144 23.23 -6.93 -2.34
N ASP A 145 22.49 -7.71 -1.55
CA ASP A 145 23.02 -8.89 -0.88
C ASP A 145 23.38 -9.97 -1.92
N PRO A 146 24.59 -10.58 -1.85
CA PRO A 146 25.00 -11.63 -2.78
C PRO A 146 24.07 -12.84 -2.80
N GLU A 147 23.47 -13.22 -1.66
CA GLU A 147 22.53 -14.34 -1.60
C GLU A 147 21.21 -13.99 -2.27
N PHE A 148 20.70 -12.76 -2.11
CA PHE A 148 19.52 -12.28 -2.83
C PHE A 148 19.76 -12.31 -4.35
N ILE A 149 20.91 -11.78 -4.80
CA ILE A 149 21.31 -11.77 -6.22
C ILE A 149 21.44 -13.20 -6.77
N SER A 150 21.99 -14.12 -5.98
CA SER A 150 22.10 -15.53 -6.36
C SER A 150 20.74 -16.21 -6.54
N LEU A 151 19.73 -15.85 -5.71
CA LEU A 151 18.40 -16.45 -5.76
C LEU A 151 17.52 -15.87 -6.88
N PHE A 152 17.55 -14.56 -7.06
CA PHE A 152 16.62 -13.85 -7.95
C PHE A 152 17.26 -13.34 -9.25
N GLY A 153 18.59 -13.37 -9.35
CA GLY A 153 19.34 -12.86 -10.48
C GLY A 153 19.61 -11.36 -10.45
N ASN A 154 20.65 -10.93 -11.18
CA ASN A 154 21.07 -9.52 -11.22
C ASN A 154 20.00 -8.59 -11.77
N ASP A 155 19.22 -9.02 -12.76
CA ASP A 155 18.21 -8.16 -13.39
C ASP A 155 17.06 -7.89 -12.43
N MET A 156 16.62 -8.90 -11.69
CA MET A 156 15.59 -8.73 -10.65
C MET A 156 16.09 -7.84 -9.51
N ALA A 157 17.32 -8.03 -9.04
CA ALA A 157 17.92 -7.21 -8.01
C ALA A 157 18.00 -5.73 -8.41
N ARG A 158 18.39 -5.43 -9.66
CA ARG A 158 18.40 -4.06 -10.20
C ARG A 158 17.01 -3.46 -10.30
N LEU A 159 16.03 -4.23 -10.76
CA LEU A 159 14.65 -3.79 -10.87
C LEU A 159 14.10 -3.43 -9.50
N MET A 160 14.32 -4.27 -8.49
CA MET A 160 13.86 -4.03 -7.12
C MET A 160 14.55 -2.83 -6.47
N ALA A 161 15.84 -2.60 -6.75
CA ALA A 161 16.58 -1.45 -6.23
C ALA A 161 15.98 -0.09 -6.65
N VAL A 162 15.36 -0.01 -7.82
CA VAL A 162 14.66 1.21 -8.29
C VAL A 162 13.42 1.50 -7.45
N TYR A 163 12.68 0.49 -7.02
CA TYR A 163 11.46 0.66 -6.22
C TYR A 163 11.73 1.05 -4.77
N SER A 164 12.89 0.70 -4.22
CA SER A 164 13.24 1.06 -2.84
C SER A 164 13.62 2.53 -2.64
N HIS A 165 13.89 3.29 -3.71
CA HIS A 165 14.29 4.70 -3.64
C HIS A 165 13.13 5.71 -3.63
N SER A 166 11.87 5.28 -3.82
CA SER A 166 10.74 6.21 -3.95
C SER A 166 10.21 6.78 -2.62
N HIS A 167 10.71 6.32 -1.48
CA HIS A 167 10.25 6.78 -0.16
C HIS A 167 11.15 7.82 0.51
N ASP A 168 12.29 8.22 -0.13
CA ASP A 168 13.29 9.10 0.51
C ASP A 168 13.13 10.61 0.17
N HIS A 169 12.05 11.02 -0.50
CA HIS A 169 11.90 12.39 -1.02
C HIS A 169 10.82 13.25 -0.37
N ASP A 170 10.48 13.05 0.90
CA ASP A 170 9.50 13.91 1.58
C ASP A 170 10.01 14.56 2.88
N HIS A 171 11.27 14.98 2.93
CA HIS A 171 11.71 15.94 3.94
C HIS A 171 12.86 16.79 3.40
N ASP A 172 12.59 18.08 3.27
CA ASP A 172 13.43 19.27 3.16
C ASP A 172 13.31 20.06 1.87
N HIS A 173 12.33 20.96 1.82
CA HIS A 173 12.42 22.20 1.07
C HIS A 173 11.84 23.36 1.90
N ASP A 174 12.55 23.73 2.96
CA ASP A 174 12.57 25.10 3.45
C ASP A 174 13.70 25.81 2.71
N HIS A 175 13.37 26.47 1.62
CA HIS A 175 14.23 27.49 1.00
C HIS A 175 13.56 28.85 1.14
N ASP A 176 13.97 29.53 2.20
CA ASP A 176 13.91 30.97 2.37
C ASP A 176 14.70 31.64 1.23
N HIS A 177 14.00 32.20 0.23
CA HIS A 177 14.57 33.11 -0.76
C HIS A 177 14.00 34.50 -0.55
N ASP A 178 14.73 35.25 0.31
CA ASP A 178 14.65 36.69 0.37
C ASP A 178 15.27 37.28 -0.92
N HIS A 179 14.42 37.79 -1.82
CA HIS A 179 14.84 38.59 -2.98
C HIS A 179 14.35 40.02 -2.84
N THR A 180 15.23 40.86 -2.27
CA THR A 180 15.20 42.30 -2.43
C THR A 180 15.53 42.66 -3.89
N HIS A 181 14.55 43.15 -4.63
CA HIS A 181 14.75 43.76 -5.95
C HIS A 181 14.83 45.29 -5.81
N ASP A 182 16.00 45.78 -6.12
CA ASP A 182 16.27 47.22 -6.32
C ASP A 182 16.00 47.56 -7.79
N HIS A 183 15.32 48.72 -7.99
CA HIS A 183 14.93 49.22 -9.28
C HIS A 183 16.02 50.07 -9.90
N ALA A 184 16.39 49.85 -11.16
CA ALA A 184 16.96 50.86 -12.01
C ALA A 184 16.40 50.78 -13.43
N GLN A 185 15.88 51.94 -13.83
CA GLN A 185 15.32 52.24 -15.16
C GLN A 185 16.42 52.29 -16.23
N HIS A 186 16.17 51.92 -17.45
CA HIS A 186 16.59 52.66 -18.62
C HIS A 186 15.81 52.28 -19.90
N HIS A 187 15.59 53.36 -20.67
CA HIS A 187 14.83 53.57 -21.90
C HIS A 187 15.31 52.82 -23.16
N GLY A 188 14.38 52.59 -24.08
CA GLY A 188 14.53 52.97 -25.47
C GLY A 188 14.61 51.89 -26.55
N GLY A 189 13.73 51.96 -27.55
CA GLY A 189 14.08 51.59 -28.93
C GLY A 189 13.14 50.59 -29.65
N THR A 190 12.17 51.09 -30.30
CA THR A 190 11.43 50.85 -31.55
C THR A 190 11.92 49.80 -32.55
N SER A 191 10.94 49.16 -33.19
CA SER A 191 10.71 48.68 -34.57
C SER A 191 10.54 47.15 -34.62
N GLY A 192 9.42 46.56 -35.01
CA GLY A 192 8.64 46.70 -36.21
C GLY A 192 9.09 45.66 -37.27
N HIS A 193 8.36 44.55 -37.38
CA HIS A 193 8.14 43.91 -38.69
C HIS A 193 7.00 42.88 -38.61
N HIS A 194 5.97 43.18 -39.41
CA HIS A 194 4.96 42.26 -39.89
C HIS A 194 5.56 41.17 -40.76
N HIS A 195 5.02 39.96 -40.69
CA HIS A 195 4.76 39.11 -41.84
C HIS A 195 3.59 38.16 -41.55
N ASP A 196 2.56 38.41 -42.32
CA ASP A 196 1.39 37.63 -42.64
C ASP A 196 1.74 36.56 -43.70
N HIS A 197 1.08 35.39 -43.65
CA HIS A 197 0.69 34.51 -44.78
C HIS A 197 0.11 33.25 -44.17
N SER A 198 -1.23 33.08 -44.14
CA SER A 198 -2.12 32.54 -45.19
C SER A 198 -1.85 31.06 -45.55
N GLN A 199 -2.83 30.23 -45.13
CA GLN A 199 -3.63 29.25 -45.91
C GLN A 199 -2.88 28.20 -46.77
N GLU A 200 -3.28 26.94 -46.63
CA GLU A 200 -4.28 26.15 -47.38
C GLU A 200 -4.14 24.68 -46.97
N ASP A 201 -5.18 24.04 -46.55
CA ASP A 201 -6.07 23.05 -47.20
C ASP A 201 -5.40 21.85 -47.92
N GLU A 202 -5.86 20.68 -47.59
CA GLU A 202 -6.39 19.53 -48.36
C GLU A 202 -6.10 18.21 -47.71
N ALA A 203 -7.05 17.49 -47.17
CA ALA A 203 -7.96 16.48 -47.68
C ALA A 203 -7.31 15.18 -48.20
N ALA A 204 -7.83 14.09 -47.63
CA ALA A 204 -8.11 12.77 -48.20
C ALA A 204 -6.94 11.76 -48.47
N ARG A 205 -6.89 10.72 -47.66
CA ARG A 205 -7.33 9.36 -48.04
C ARG A 205 -7.23 8.41 -46.83
#